data_4cffec4eb4ed0e73551fc71d9c1c333c
#
_entry.id   4cffec4eb4ed0e73551fc71d9c1c333c
#
_cell.length_a   1.000
_cell.length_b   1.000
_cell.length_c   1.000
_cell.angle_alpha   90.00
_cell.angle_beta   90.00
_cell.angle_gamma   90.00
#
_symmetry.space_group_name_H-M   'P 1'
#
loop_
_entity.id
_entity.type
_entity.pdbx_description
1 polymer ?
#
loop_
_entity_poly.entity_id
_entity_poly.type
_entity_poly.pdbx_seq_one_letter_code
_entity_poly.pdbx_strand_id
1 'polypeptide(L)'
;KTFRLSNDQRTVIFGLSSAHVAATLAAVMVGYNVILGHTADGEPIRLLSESVLNGTILMILATCTVSTFATQRGAHNIAMRNAQDDDKEPQEEDHILIPLANEQTAYELVCLSMTLKKAKERNGLYALNAIDNKVEDPNLEKQGRKLLDMAAQAAASADNYMQQLLRYDVNIANAIVSVVKERNISDIVMGMHHDRTPGGSGIGRMAADLLGYSNVTTFFYHPEQPLTTVKRHLVIVPEKAEKEAGFQLWMQKLRNLAENSSARIVFYAPASTMQYLRPSRGKRSSKAEYVVSDCWDDLTALTYETKRDDCLWVVMS
;
A
#
# COMPACT_ATOMS: atom_id res chain seq x y z
N LYS A 1 31.93 11.61 -5.59
CA LYS A 1 32.15 10.30 -6.25
C LYS A 1 32.16 9.11 -5.27
N THR A 2 32.40 9.33 -3.98
CA THR A 2 32.53 8.29 -2.94
C THR A 2 31.21 7.55 -2.64
N PHE A 3 30.05 8.20 -2.76
CA PHE A 3 28.75 7.62 -2.37
C PHE A 3 27.84 7.16 -3.52
N ARG A 4 28.31 7.10 -4.76
CA ARG A 4 27.54 6.67 -5.95
C ARG A 4 26.11 7.21 -6.06
N LEU A 5 25.86 8.44 -5.54
CA LEU A 5 24.55 9.08 -5.55
C LEU A 5 24.16 9.56 -6.96
N SER A 6 22.90 9.44 -7.33
CA SER A 6 22.36 10.02 -8.57
C SER A 6 22.40 11.54 -8.53
N ASN A 7 22.30 12.19 -9.68
CA ASN A 7 22.28 13.67 -9.74
C ASN A 7 21.08 14.26 -8.97
N ASP A 8 19.94 13.61 -9.02
CA ASP A 8 18.72 14.07 -8.33
C ASP A 8 18.85 13.90 -6.81
N GLN A 9 19.45 12.79 -6.34
CA GLN A 9 19.77 12.61 -4.92
C GLN A 9 20.76 13.66 -4.42
N ARG A 10 21.77 14.03 -5.22
CA ARG A 10 22.70 15.12 -4.88
C ARG A 10 21.99 16.47 -4.79
N THR A 11 21.04 16.72 -5.70
CA THR A 11 20.23 17.96 -5.69
C THR A 11 19.38 18.06 -4.43
N VAL A 12 18.75 16.97 -3.98
CA VAL A 12 17.99 16.92 -2.72
C VAL A 12 18.92 17.18 -1.52
N ILE A 13 20.05 16.48 -1.45
CA ILE A 13 21.02 16.65 -0.37
C ILE A 13 21.56 18.08 -0.36
N PHE A 14 21.89 18.67 -1.49
CA PHE A 14 22.29 20.06 -1.61
C PHE A 14 21.21 20.99 -1.07
N GLY A 15 19.96 20.82 -1.50
CA GLY A 15 18.85 21.61 -1.01
C GLY A 15 18.67 21.52 0.51
N LEU A 16 18.66 20.32 1.07
CA LEU A 16 18.52 20.10 2.52
C LEU A 16 19.70 20.64 3.33
N SER A 17 20.92 20.54 2.81
CA SER A 17 22.14 20.99 3.49
C SER A 17 22.40 22.50 3.38
N SER A 18 21.77 23.18 2.42
CA SER A 18 21.98 24.61 2.18
C SER A 18 21.11 25.52 3.08
N ALA A 19 20.11 24.97 3.78
CA ALA A 19 19.18 25.72 4.62
C ALA A 19 19.69 25.85 6.07
N HIS A 20 20.70 26.69 6.29
CA HIS A 20 21.24 26.96 7.64
C HIS A 20 20.65 28.24 8.24
N VAL A 21 19.36 28.25 8.57
CA VAL A 21 18.64 29.47 9.01
C VAL A 21 18.86 29.75 10.50
N ALA A 22 18.52 28.81 11.36
CA ALA A 22 18.43 29.04 12.79
C ALA A 22 19.79 29.33 13.43
N ALA A 23 20.81 28.56 13.12
CA ALA A 23 22.15 28.74 13.69
C ALA A 23 22.80 30.05 13.22
N THR A 24 22.65 30.38 11.92
CA THR A 24 23.19 31.60 11.35
C THR A 24 22.52 32.84 11.94
N LEU A 25 21.18 32.83 12.03
CA LEU A 25 20.43 33.94 12.62
C LEU A 25 20.78 34.12 14.12
N ALA A 26 20.84 33.03 14.87
CA ALA A 26 21.20 33.07 16.28
C ALA A 26 22.61 33.66 16.50
N ALA A 27 23.60 33.23 15.71
CA ALA A 27 24.97 33.73 15.82
C ALA A 27 25.03 35.22 15.48
N VAL A 28 24.35 35.69 14.44
CA VAL A 28 24.33 37.11 14.05
C VAL A 28 23.58 37.95 15.08
N MET A 29 22.46 37.46 15.65
CA MET A 29 21.72 38.14 16.72
C MET A 29 22.55 38.28 17.98
N VAL A 30 23.31 37.27 18.38
CA VAL A 30 24.24 37.34 19.50
C VAL A 30 25.31 38.43 19.22
N GLY A 31 25.94 38.39 18.04
CA GLY A 31 26.95 39.41 17.66
C GLY A 31 26.41 40.85 17.59
N TYR A 32 25.15 41.01 17.14
CA TYR A 32 24.48 42.31 17.12
C TYR A 32 24.18 42.86 18.55
N ASN A 33 23.87 41.97 19.50
CA ASN A 33 23.56 42.36 20.88
C ASN A 33 24.81 42.65 21.74
N VAL A 34 26.01 42.26 21.28
CA VAL A 34 27.27 42.57 21.98
C VAL A 34 27.65 44.02 21.75
N ILE A 35 27.69 44.81 22.83
CA ILE A 35 28.11 46.23 22.84
C ILE A 35 29.58 46.28 23.24
N LEU A 36 30.43 46.82 22.37
CA LEU A 36 31.88 46.99 22.60
C LEU A 36 32.20 48.31 23.30
N GLY A 37 31.32 49.30 23.21
CA GLY A 37 31.50 50.63 23.79
C GLY A 37 30.40 51.59 23.36
N HIS A 38 30.55 52.87 23.65
CA HIS A 38 29.65 53.95 23.24
C HIS A 38 30.43 55.05 22.52
N THR A 39 29.83 55.66 21.51
CA THR A 39 30.37 56.84 20.86
C THR A 39 30.30 58.04 21.78
N ALA A 40 30.96 59.20 21.43
CA ALA A 40 30.90 60.45 22.20
C ALA A 40 29.46 60.98 22.34
N ASP A 41 28.56 60.59 21.42
CA ASP A 41 27.14 60.95 21.39
C ASP A 41 26.24 59.97 22.13
N GLY A 42 26.81 58.93 22.79
CA GLY A 42 26.09 57.92 23.59
C GLY A 42 25.52 56.75 22.78
N GLU A 43 25.74 56.66 21.47
CA GLU A 43 25.29 55.59 20.63
C GLU A 43 26.08 54.26 20.88
N PRO A 44 25.48 53.10 20.98
CA PRO A 44 26.17 51.84 21.24
C PRO A 44 26.99 51.37 20.02
N ILE A 45 28.29 51.14 20.22
CA ILE A 45 29.16 50.48 19.23
C ILE A 45 28.97 48.98 19.37
N ARG A 46 28.26 48.40 18.44
CA ARG A 46 27.94 46.95 18.40
C ARG A 46 29.02 46.16 17.69
N LEU A 47 29.22 44.88 18.07
CA LEU A 47 30.19 44.01 17.41
C LEU A 47 29.82 43.79 15.92
N LEU A 48 28.54 43.62 15.63
CA LEU A 48 28.01 43.56 14.28
C LEU A 48 27.08 44.74 14.02
N SER A 49 27.21 45.37 12.85
CA SER A 49 26.34 46.48 12.44
C SER A 49 24.95 45.96 12.01
N GLU A 50 23.98 46.87 12.03
CA GLU A 50 22.63 46.60 11.52
C GLU A 50 22.62 46.17 10.04
N SER A 51 23.54 46.72 9.25
CA SER A 51 23.71 46.33 7.84
C SER A 51 24.09 44.87 7.68
N VAL A 52 24.90 44.29 8.59
CA VAL A 52 25.26 42.87 8.59
C VAL A 52 24.06 42.03 8.95
N LEU A 53 23.25 42.45 9.95
CA LEU A 53 22.02 41.76 10.32
C LEU A 53 21.05 41.73 9.14
N ASN A 54 20.76 42.84 8.50
CA ASN A 54 19.85 42.95 7.36
C ASN A 54 20.37 42.17 6.15
N GLY A 55 21.67 42.24 5.86
CA GLY A 55 22.30 41.43 4.80
C GLY A 55 22.17 39.90 5.03
N THR A 56 22.30 39.47 6.31
CA THR A 56 22.14 38.08 6.69
C THR A 56 20.70 37.59 6.50
N ILE A 57 19.71 38.42 6.85
CA ILE A 57 18.28 38.07 6.62
C ILE A 57 18.02 37.92 5.13
N LEU A 58 18.50 38.80 4.27
CA LEU A 58 18.36 38.69 2.82
C LEU A 58 19.05 37.42 2.27
N MET A 59 20.24 37.12 2.76
CA MET A 59 20.95 35.88 2.39
C MET A 59 20.16 34.61 2.78
N ILE A 60 19.60 34.61 3.99
CA ILE A 60 18.76 33.50 4.46
C ILE A 60 17.53 33.32 3.55
N LEU A 61 16.82 34.40 3.21
CA LEU A 61 15.67 34.34 2.30
C LEU A 61 16.05 33.76 0.92
N ALA A 62 17.15 34.26 0.35
CA ALA A 62 17.64 33.78 -0.94
C ALA A 62 18.03 32.27 -0.89
N THR A 63 18.80 31.88 0.13
CA THR A 63 19.25 30.49 0.27
C THR A 63 18.10 29.55 0.56
N CYS A 64 17.12 29.92 1.37
CA CYS A 64 15.91 29.13 1.62
C CYS A 64 15.07 28.93 0.35
N THR A 65 14.92 29.97 -0.45
CA THR A 65 14.19 29.90 -1.72
C THR A 65 14.87 28.91 -2.68
N VAL A 66 16.17 29.06 -2.92
CA VAL A 66 16.96 28.18 -3.79
C VAL A 66 16.92 26.74 -3.25
N SER A 67 17.10 26.56 -1.94
CA SER A 67 17.05 25.26 -1.25
C SER A 67 15.71 24.55 -1.45
N THR A 68 14.61 25.28 -1.29
CA THR A 68 13.25 24.73 -1.49
C THR A 68 13.03 24.25 -2.91
N PHE A 69 13.37 25.08 -3.91
CA PHE A 69 13.24 24.69 -5.31
C PHE A 69 14.13 23.50 -5.69
N ALA A 70 15.38 23.49 -5.21
CA ALA A 70 16.30 22.39 -5.46
C ALA A 70 15.77 21.08 -4.86
N THR A 71 15.29 21.10 -3.61
CA THR A 71 14.73 19.93 -2.92
C THR A 71 13.47 19.43 -3.62
N GLN A 72 12.52 20.31 -3.95
CA GLN A 72 11.27 19.93 -4.64
C GLN A 72 11.56 19.33 -6.02
N ARG A 73 12.45 19.95 -6.81
CA ARG A 73 12.79 19.43 -8.14
C ARG A 73 13.50 18.09 -8.05
N GLY A 74 14.46 17.94 -7.14
CA GLY A 74 15.15 16.67 -6.93
C GLY A 74 14.23 15.56 -6.44
N ALA A 75 13.36 15.84 -5.48
CA ALA A 75 12.37 14.91 -4.97
C ALA A 75 11.35 14.50 -6.04
N HIS A 76 10.84 15.47 -6.83
CA HIS A 76 9.94 15.20 -7.93
C HIS A 76 10.59 14.29 -9.00
N ASN A 77 11.84 14.57 -9.39
CA ASN A 77 12.55 13.74 -10.37
C ASN A 77 12.82 12.33 -9.84
N ILE A 78 13.13 12.19 -8.54
CA ILE A 78 13.28 10.87 -7.90
C ILE A 78 11.94 10.11 -7.93
N ALA A 79 10.85 10.78 -7.56
CA ALA A 79 9.50 10.18 -7.61
C ALA A 79 9.11 9.77 -9.03
N MET A 80 9.36 10.62 -10.03
CA MET A 80 9.11 10.30 -11.45
C MET A 80 9.96 9.15 -11.96
N ARG A 81 11.25 9.08 -11.56
CA ARG A 81 12.12 7.94 -11.91
C ARG A 81 11.66 6.67 -11.25
N ASN A 82 11.31 6.70 -9.96
CA ASN A 82 10.77 5.54 -9.28
C ASN A 82 9.47 5.06 -9.94
N ALA A 83 8.63 5.97 -10.41
CA ALA A 83 7.44 5.62 -11.20
C ALA A 83 7.75 5.07 -12.61
N GLN A 84 8.92 5.41 -13.19
CA GLN A 84 9.36 4.90 -14.51
C GLN A 84 10.26 3.65 -14.38
N ASP A 85 11.01 3.51 -13.29
CA ASP A 85 11.85 2.35 -12.96
C ASP A 85 11.07 1.21 -12.27
N ASP A 86 9.74 1.21 -12.33
CA ASP A 86 8.86 0.12 -11.89
C ASP A 86 9.23 -1.26 -12.48
N ASP A 87 10.24 -1.31 -13.34
CA ASP A 87 10.89 -2.54 -13.79
C ASP A 87 12.05 -3.00 -12.87
N LYS A 88 12.44 -2.19 -11.85
CA LYS A 88 13.52 -2.53 -10.87
C LYS A 88 13.25 -1.90 -9.50
N GLU A 89 12.10 -2.19 -8.89
CA GLU A 89 11.92 -1.94 -7.47
C GLU A 89 12.94 -2.72 -6.63
N PRO A 90 13.44 -2.14 -5.50
CA PRO A 90 13.85 -2.97 -4.39
C PRO A 90 12.62 -3.82 -4.08
N GLN A 91 12.73 -5.13 -4.21
CA GLN A 91 11.67 -6.09 -3.94
C GLN A 91 11.29 -5.92 -2.46
N GLU A 92 10.33 -5.04 -2.16
CA GLU A 92 9.60 -5.16 -0.91
C GLU A 92 8.91 -6.52 -0.99
N GLU A 93 9.27 -7.40 -0.07
CA GLU A 93 8.62 -8.71 0.05
C GLU A 93 7.14 -8.47 0.26
N ASP A 94 6.30 -9.15 -0.51
CA ASP A 94 4.85 -9.08 -0.35
C ASP A 94 4.46 -9.62 1.03
N HIS A 95 3.95 -8.77 1.91
CA HIS A 95 3.44 -9.15 3.22
C HIS A 95 1.92 -9.23 3.19
N ILE A 96 1.37 -10.43 3.07
CA ILE A 96 -0.07 -10.66 2.99
C ILE A 96 -0.59 -11.18 4.31
N LEU A 97 -1.54 -10.46 4.91
CA LEU A 97 -2.25 -10.87 6.12
C LEU A 97 -3.54 -11.60 5.76
N ILE A 98 -3.77 -12.73 6.40
CA ILE A 98 -4.95 -13.58 6.20
C ILE A 98 -5.66 -13.72 7.54
N PRO A 99 -6.65 -12.86 7.85
CA PRO A 99 -7.52 -13.04 9.00
C PRO A 99 -8.40 -14.28 8.83
N LEU A 100 -8.28 -15.22 9.74
CA LEU A 100 -8.96 -16.50 9.70
C LEU A 100 -9.95 -16.62 10.85
N ALA A 101 -11.22 -16.89 10.53
CA ALA A 101 -12.28 -17.11 11.49
C ALA A 101 -13.00 -18.46 11.29
N ASN A 102 -12.91 -19.07 10.09
CA ASN A 102 -13.66 -20.27 9.74
C ASN A 102 -12.75 -21.31 9.06
N GLU A 103 -12.80 -22.54 9.53
CA GLU A 103 -12.05 -23.68 8.95
C GLU A 103 -12.43 -23.94 7.49
N GLN A 104 -13.69 -23.72 7.11
CA GLN A 104 -14.19 -24.03 5.77
C GLN A 104 -13.59 -23.13 4.67
N THR A 105 -13.28 -21.87 5.00
CA THR A 105 -12.75 -20.92 4.04
C THR A 105 -11.23 -20.74 4.13
N ALA A 106 -10.61 -21.19 5.22
CA ALA A 106 -9.20 -20.97 5.50
C ALA A 106 -8.28 -21.48 4.40
N TYR A 107 -8.52 -22.69 3.90
CA TYR A 107 -7.71 -23.28 2.83
C TYR A 107 -7.73 -22.44 1.56
N GLU A 108 -8.92 -22.02 1.12
CA GLU A 108 -9.09 -21.23 -0.11
C GLU A 108 -8.51 -19.82 0.00
N LEU A 109 -8.58 -19.21 1.19
CA LEU A 109 -7.95 -17.90 1.46
C LEU A 109 -6.42 -18.01 1.38
N VAL A 110 -5.85 -19.09 1.91
CA VAL A 110 -4.40 -19.36 1.80
C VAL A 110 -4.01 -19.60 0.35
N CYS A 111 -4.77 -20.41 -0.39
CA CYS A 111 -4.52 -20.66 -1.82
C CYS A 111 -4.57 -19.37 -2.65
N LEU A 112 -5.58 -18.52 -2.41
CA LEU A 112 -5.67 -17.22 -3.06
C LEU A 112 -4.47 -16.34 -2.73
N SER A 113 -4.10 -16.24 -1.46
CA SER A 113 -2.97 -15.43 -1.01
C SER A 113 -1.66 -15.85 -1.65
N MET A 114 -1.42 -17.15 -1.80
CA MET A 114 -0.26 -17.69 -2.50
C MET A 114 -0.27 -17.36 -4.00
N THR A 115 -1.43 -17.34 -4.64
CA THR A 115 -1.54 -17.00 -6.06
C THR A 115 -1.41 -15.50 -6.34
N LEU A 116 -1.74 -14.65 -5.39
CA LEU A 116 -1.55 -13.20 -5.48
C LEU A 116 -0.10 -12.76 -5.29
N LYS A 117 0.74 -13.57 -4.67
CA LYS A 117 2.18 -13.31 -4.49
C LYS A 117 2.98 -13.49 -5.77
N LYS A 118 4.17 -12.89 -5.80
CA LYS A 118 5.19 -13.20 -6.82
C LYS A 118 5.63 -14.66 -6.69
N ALA A 119 5.70 -15.37 -7.80
CA ALA A 119 5.95 -16.84 -7.83
C ALA A 119 7.24 -17.31 -7.14
N LYS A 120 8.22 -16.43 -6.96
CA LYS A 120 9.54 -16.75 -6.37
C LYS A 120 9.63 -16.45 -4.87
N GLU A 121 8.66 -15.78 -4.29
CA GLU A 121 8.66 -15.39 -2.89
C GLU A 121 8.04 -16.49 -2.01
N ARG A 122 8.83 -17.05 -1.09
CA ARG A 122 8.39 -18.10 -0.17
C ARG A 122 7.92 -17.58 1.17
N ASN A 123 8.34 -16.37 1.54
CA ASN A 123 8.03 -15.69 2.80
C ASN A 123 6.87 -14.68 2.65
N GLY A 124 6.48 -14.02 3.72
CA GLY A 124 5.54 -12.89 3.69
C GLY A 124 4.07 -13.27 3.86
N LEU A 125 3.74 -14.53 4.19
CA LEU A 125 2.37 -14.90 4.56
C LEU A 125 2.19 -14.87 6.08
N TYR A 126 1.11 -14.24 6.53
CA TYR A 126 0.74 -14.09 7.94
C TYR A 126 -0.69 -14.56 8.14
N ALA A 127 -0.89 -15.64 8.87
CA ALA A 127 -2.23 -16.06 9.32
C ALA A 127 -2.53 -15.44 10.67
N LEU A 128 -3.67 -14.78 10.80
CA LEU A 128 -4.13 -14.17 12.03
C LEU A 128 -5.45 -14.78 12.47
N ASN A 129 -5.49 -15.30 13.70
CA ASN A 129 -6.76 -15.54 14.38
C ASN A 129 -6.88 -14.54 15.54
N ALA A 130 -7.95 -13.76 15.55
CA ALA A 130 -8.25 -12.77 16.58
C ALA A 130 -9.40 -13.28 17.45
N ILE A 131 -9.18 -13.35 18.76
CA ILE A 131 -10.13 -13.82 19.76
C ILE A 131 -10.70 -12.60 20.49
N ASP A 132 -12.03 -12.51 20.58
CA ASP A 132 -12.70 -11.47 21.37
C ASP A 132 -12.51 -11.74 22.87
N ASN A 133 -11.82 -10.82 23.56
CA ASN A 133 -11.59 -10.88 25.00
C ASN A 133 -12.87 -10.86 25.86
N LYS A 134 -14.02 -10.51 25.28
CA LYS A 134 -15.29 -10.50 25.99
C LYS A 134 -15.89 -11.90 26.15
N VAL A 135 -15.41 -12.87 25.39
CA VAL A 135 -15.93 -14.23 25.39
C VAL A 135 -14.94 -15.11 26.17
N GLU A 136 -15.33 -15.47 27.41
CA GLU A 136 -14.57 -16.41 28.25
C GLU A 136 -14.89 -17.86 27.83
N ASP A 137 -14.35 -18.33 26.70
CA ASP A 137 -14.41 -19.74 26.29
C ASP A 137 -12.99 -20.29 26.12
N PRO A 138 -12.55 -21.21 27.00
CA PRO A 138 -11.22 -21.83 26.93
C PRO A 138 -10.97 -22.59 25.61
N ASN A 139 -12.02 -22.96 24.89
CA ASN A 139 -11.91 -23.69 23.62
C ASN A 139 -11.54 -22.78 22.45
N LEU A 140 -11.81 -21.47 22.52
CA LEU A 140 -11.55 -20.53 21.42
C LEU A 140 -10.06 -20.48 21.09
N GLU A 141 -9.20 -20.47 22.09
CA GLU A 141 -7.75 -20.48 21.85
C GLU A 141 -7.30 -21.78 21.16
N LYS A 142 -7.80 -22.93 21.62
CA LYS A 142 -7.48 -24.23 21.03
C LYS A 142 -7.97 -24.32 19.57
N GLN A 143 -9.17 -23.84 19.32
CA GLN A 143 -9.73 -23.77 17.96
C GLN A 143 -8.93 -22.80 17.06
N GLY A 144 -8.59 -21.62 17.57
CA GLY A 144 -7.75 -20.64 16.87
C GLY A 144 -6.37 -21.19 16.49
N ARG A 145 -5.70 -21.87 17.43
CA ARG A 145 -4.40 -22.53 17.16
C ARG A 145 -4.53 -23.63 16.10
N LYS A 146 -5.55 -24.48 16.22
CA LYS A 146 -5.83 -25.52 15.21
C LYS A 146 -6.03 -24.93 13.82
N LEU A 147 -6.79 -23.84 13.72
CA LEU A 147 -7.06 -23.15 12.48
C LEU A 147 -5.77 -22.56 11.86
N LEU A 148 -4.92 -21.96 12.68
CA LEU A 148 -3.62 -21.43 12.26
C LEU A 148 -2.68 -22.56 11.80
N ASP A 149 -2.66 -23.70 12.48
CA ASP A 149 -1.87 -24.86 12.09
C ASP A 149 -2.32 -25.43 10.74
N MET A 150 -3.63 -25.52 10.50
CA MET A 150 -4.18 -25.95 9.21
C MET A 150 -3.77 -24.99 8.08
N ALA A 151 -3.83 -23.68 8.31
CA ALA A 151 -3.41 -22.68 7.33
C ALA A 151 -1.90 -22.77 7.03
N ALA A 152 -1.07 -22.95 8.06
CA ALA A 152 0.37 -23.12 7.88
C ALA A 152 0.73 -24.41 7.14
N GLN A 153 0.02 -25.51 7.40
CA GLN A 153 0.18 -26.78 6.66
C GLN A 153 -0.21 -26.60 5.18
N ALA A 154 -1.30 -25.87 4.90
CA ALA A 154 -1.72 -25.57 3.53
C ALA A 154 -0.64 -24.76 2.78
N ALA A 155 -0.06 -23.73 3.42
CA ALA A 155 1.03 -22.94 2.84
C ALA A 155 2.30 -23.80 2.62
N ALA A 156 2.67 -24.62 3.60
CA ALA A 156 3.85 -25.49 3.53
C ALA A 156 3.73 -26.55 2.43
N SER A 157 2.52 -27.02 2.13
CA SER A 157 2.28 -27.98 1.03
C SER A 157 2.64 -27.41 -0.35
N ALA A 158 2.65 -26.09 -0.48
CA ALA A 158 3.06 -25.35 -1.68
C ALA A 158 4.43 -24.65 -1.51
N ASP A 159 5.28 -25.14 -0.60
CA ASP A 159 6.64 -24.63 -0.35
C ASP A 159 6.67 -23.14 0.07
N ASN A 160 5.63 -22.68 0.77
CA ASN A 160 5.54 -21.33 1.35
C ASN A 160 5.64 -21.40 2.86
N TYR A 161 6.34 -20.39 3.45
CA TYR A 161 6.39 -20.21 4.89
C TYR A 161 5.31 -19.23 5.34
N MET A 162 4.59 -19.59 6.42
CA MET A 162 3.52 -18.77 6.99
C MET A 162 3.76 -18.53 8.48
N GLN A 163 3.75 -17.27 8.88
CA GLN A 163 3.76 -16.89 10.29
C GLN A 163 2.36 -16.97 10.87
N GLN A 164 2.25 -17.62 12.03
CA GLN A 164 1.00 -17.77 12.76
C GLN A 164 0.91 -16.72 13.86
N LEU A 165 -0.19 -15.98 13.90
CA LEU A 165 -0.45 -14.92 14.85
C LEU A 165 -1.78 -15.18 15.56
N LEU A 166 -1.74 -15.36 16.86
CA LEU A 166 -2.92 -15.40 17.72
C LEU A 166 -2.98 -14.10 18.52
N ARG A 167 -4.09 -13.38 18.44
CA ARG A 167 -4.28 -12.09 19.12
C ARG A 167 -5.57 -12.09 19.93
N TYR A 168 -5.54 -11.40 21.04
CA TYR A 168 -6.69 -11.12 21.88
C TYR A 168 -6.98 -9.63 21.82
N ASP A 169 -8.19 -9.27 21.44
CA ASP A 169 -8.63 -7.87 21.40
C ASP A 169 -10.14 -7.78 21.67
N VAL A 170 -10.58 -6.63 22.12
CA VAL A 170 -12.01 -6.31 22.29
C VAL A 170 -12.70 -6.03 20.95
N ASN A 171 -11.90 -5.66 19.94
CA ASN A 171 -12.36 -5.37 18.58
C ASN A 171 -11.42 -6.06 17.56
N ILE A 172 -11.96 -7.02 16.83
CA ILE A 172 -11.23 -7.80 15.83
C ILE A 172 -10.61 -6.90 14.73
N ALA A 173 -11.33 -5.84 14.30
CA ALA A 173 -10.79 -4.91 13.29
C ALA A 173 -9.53 -4.19 13.82
N ASN A 174 -9.52 -3.79 15.09
CA ASN A 174 -8.34 -3.17 15.70
C ASN A 174 -7.17 -4.15 15.79
N ALA A 175 -7.41 -5.41 16.12
CA ALA A 175 -6.38 -6.44 16.13
C ALA A 175 -5.73 -6.58 14.74
N ILE A 176 -6.52 -6.60 13.68
CA ILE A 176 -6.05 -6.67 12.29
C ILE A 176 -5.20 -5.44 11.95
N VAL A 177 -5.71 -4.23 12.22
CA VAL A 177 -5.01 -2.97 11.93
C VAL A 177 -3.69 -2.85 12.70
N SER A 178 -3.64 -3.33 13.94
CA SER A 178 -2.41 -3.35 14.73
C SER A 178 -1.35 -4.24 14.08
N VAL A 179 -1.74 -5.45 13.64
CA VAL A 179 -0.83 -6.38 12.95
C VAL A 179 -0.37 -5.79 11.61
N VAL A 180 -1.26 -5.12 10.86
CA VAL A 180 -0.91 -4.42 9.61
C VAL A 180 0.25 -3.47 9.84
N LYS A 181 0.20 -2.66 10.89
CA LYS A 181 1.25 -1.70 11.24
C LYS A 181 2.51 -2.37 11.80
N GLU A 182 2.36 -3.36 12.69
CA GLU A 182 3.48 -4.06 13.33
C GLU A 182 4.34 -4.86 12.33
N ARG A 183 3.73 -5.40 11.27
CA ARG A 183 4.36 -6.32 10.33
C ARG A 183 4.55 -5.72 8.93
N ASN A 184 4.28 -4.42 8.75
CA ASN A 184 4.33 -3.74 7.45
C ASN A 184 3.58 -4.53 6.37
N ILE A 185 2.34 -4.91 6.68
CA ILE A 185 1.49 -5.66 5.76
C ILE A 185 1.16 -4.79 4.54
N SER A 186 1.35 -5.34 3.35
CA SER A 186 1.01 -4.69 2.09
C SER A 186 -0.43 -4.97 1.65
N ASP A 187 -0.93 -6.17 1.94
CA ASP A 187 -2.23 -6.64 1.47
C ASP A 187 -2.95 -7.46 2.55
N ILE A 188 -4.28 -7.39 2.53
CA ILE A 188 -5.13 -8.24 3.37
C ILE A 188 -5.99 -9.11 2.46
N VAL A 189 -6.06 -10.41 2.76
CA VAL A 189 -6.98 -11.35 2.09
C VAL A 189 -7.89 -11.95 3.14
N MET A 190 -9.19 -11.62 3.10
CA MET A 190 -10.14 -12.09 4.09
C MET A 190 -11.42 -12.66 3.47
N GLY A 191 -12.03 -13.59 4.20
CA GLY A 191 -13.29 -14.19 3.80
C GLY A 191 -14.44 -13.20 3.90
N MET A 192 -15.32 -13.21 2.90
CA MET A 192 -16.56 -12.46 2.93
C MET A 192 -17.62 -13.26 3.70
N HIS A 193 -18.21 -12.64 4.72
CA HIS A 193 -19.37 -13.19 5.42
C HIS A 193 -20.63 -12.46 4.91
N HIS A 194 -21.59 -13.22 4.46
CA HIS A 194 -22.93 -12.67 4.19
C HIS A 194 -23.65 -12.39 5.51
N ASP A 195 -23.64 -11.14 5.95
CA ASP A 195 -24.63 -10.69 6.95
C ASP A 195 -26.00 -10.64 6.29
N ARG A 196 -26.84 -11.63 6.59
CA ARG A 196 -28.24 -11.70 6.11
C ARG A 196 -29.17 -10.73 6.84
N THR A 197 -28.65 -9.72 7.53
CA THR A 197 -29.47 -8.71 8.19
C THR A 197 -30.05 -7.76 7.14
N PRO A 198 -31.38 -7.59 7.08
CA PRO A 198 -32.01 -6.62 6.18
C PRO A 198 -31.46 -5.21 6.47
N GLY A 199 -30.81 -4.58 5.49
CA GLY A 199 -30.23 -3.23 5.60
C GLY A 199 -28.75 -3.19 6.04
N GLY A 200 -28.09 -4.33 6.21
CA GLY A 200 -26.62 -4.41 6.40
C GLY A 200 -25.87 -4.08 5.11
N SER A 201 -24.70 -3.43 5.21
CA SER A 201 -23.79 -3.30 4.08
C SER A 201 -23.40 -4.70 3.61
N GLY A 202 -23.43 -4.98 2.31
CA GLY A 202 -23.15 -6.31 1.75
C GLY A 202 -21.75 -6.87 2.09
N ILE A 203 -20.88 -6.05 2.64
CA ILE A 203 -19.50 -6.38 3.04
C ILE A 203 -19.39 -6.69 4.54
N GLY A 204 -20.43 -6.36 5.35
CA GLY A 204 -20.41 -6.52 6.81
C GLY A 204 -19.70 -5.37 7.54
N ARG A 205 -20.11 -5.14 8.80
CA ARG A 205 -19.60 -4.02 9.61
C ARG A 205 -18.09 -4.12 9.88
N MET A 206 -17.58 -5.32 10.15
CA MET A 206 -16.15 -5.52 10.41
C MET A 206 -15.27 -5.13 9.20
N ALA A 207 -15.73 -5.45 7.99
CA ALA A 207 -15.02 -5.08 6.77
C ALA A 207 -15.08 -3.57 6.51
N ALA A 208 -16.22 -2.93 6.77
CA ALA A 208 -16.35 -1.48 6.68
C ALA A 208 -15.43 -0.76 7.69
N ASP A 209 -15.38 -1.24 8.94
CA ASP A 209 -14.46 -0.72 9.96
C ASP A 209 -12.99 -0.89 9.52
N LEU A 210 -12.64 -2.05 8.98
CA LEU A 210 -11.28 -2.31 8.50
C LEU A 210 -10.87 -1.34 7.37
N LEU A 211 -11.74 -1.13 6.40
CA LEU A 211 -11.49 -0.18 5.29
C LEU A 211 -11.37 1.26 5.79
N GLY A 212 -12.10 1.62 6.85
CA GLY A 212 -12.00 2.94 7.48
C GLY A 212 -10.69 3.20 8.24
N TYR A 213 -10.01 2.15 8.71
CA TYR A 213 -8.80 2.27 9.55
C TYR A 213 -7.52 1.82 8.87
N SER A 214 -7.59 1.23 7.68
CA SER A 214 -6.46 0.66 6.95
C SER A 214 -6.38 1.18 5.52
N ASN A 215 -5.17 1.57 5.10
CA ASN A 215 -4.88 2.06 3.75
C ASN A 215 -4.18 1.01 2.88
N VAL A 216 -4.27 -0.28 3.24
CA VAL A 216 -3.67 -1.37 2.47
C VAL A 216 -4.68 -2.00 1.52
N THR A 217 -4.22 -2.57 0.42
CA THR A 217 -5.08 -3.27 -0.52
C THR A 217 -5.77 -4.44 0.18
N THR A 218 -7.10 -4.47 0.16
CA THR A 218 -7.88 -5.51 0.83
C THR A 218 -8.69 -6.30 -0.18
N PHE A 219 -8.50 -7.62 -0.19
CA PHE A 219 -9.24 -8.57 -1.00
C PHE A 219 -10.29 -9.27 -0.14
N PHE A 220 -11.56 -9.08 -0.47
CA PHE A 220 -12.66 -9.83 0.10
C PHE A 220 -12.99 -11.00 -0.82
N TYR A 221 -12.92 -12.22 -0.31
CA TYR A 221 -13.11 -13.43 -1.11
C TYR A 221 -14.19 -14.34 -0.54
N HIS A 222 -15.12 -14.72 -1.39
CA HIS A 222 -16.15 -15.70 -1.10
C HIS A 222 -15.93 -16.96 -1.95
N PRO A 223 -15.32 -18.02 -1.42
CA PRO A 223 -15.08 -19.24 -2.15
C PRO A 223 -16.36 -20.07 -2.26
N GLU A 224 -16.93 -20.17 -3.47
CA GLU A 224 -18.03 -21.12 -3.76
C GLU A 224 -17.51 -22.43 -4.35
N GLN A 225 -16.31 -22.40 -4.93
CA GLN A 225 -15.64 -23.55 -5.51
C GLN A 225 -14.13 -23.47 -5.24
N PRO A 226 -13.40 -24.59 -5.28
CA PRO A 226 -11.94 -24.55 -5.15
C PRO A 226 -11.29 -23.67 -6.20
N LEU A 227 -10.35 -22.80 -5.78
CA LEU A 227 -9.66 -21.86 -6.66
C LEU A 227 -8.99 -22.55 -7.87
N THR A 228 -8.54 -23.78 -7.68
CA THR A 228 -7.92 -24.61 -8.73
C THR A 228 -8.87 -25.03 -9.85
N THR A 229 -10.18 -24.98 -9.62
CA THR A 229 -11.21 -25.31 -10.62
C THR A 229 -11.65 -24.11 -11.44
N VAL A 230 -11.26 -22.89 -11.04
CA VAL A 230 -11.55 -21.65 -11.75
C VAL A 230 -10.81 -21.64 -13.09
N LYS A 231 -11.54 -21.40 -14.18
CA LYS A 231 -10.98 -21.30 -15.53
C LYS A 231 -10.79 -19.88 -16.02
N ARG A 232 -11.61 -18.95 -15.54
CA ARG A 232 -11.51 -17.52 -15.89
C ARG A 232 -11.74 -16.64 -14.66
N HIS A 233 -10.94 -15.62 -14.55
CA HIS A 233 -11.13 -14.50 -13.62
C HIS A 233 -11.70 -13.32 -14.42
N LEU A 234 -12.93 -12.93 -14.14
CA LEU A 234 -13.59 -11.78 -14.76
C LEU A 234 -13.40 -10.57 -13.83
N VAL A 235 -12.67 -9.56 -14.26
CA VAL A 235 -12.33 -8.40 -13.47
C VAL A 235 -13.09 -7.18 -13.98
N ILE A 236 -13.99 -6.66 -13.18
CA ILE A 236 -14.76 -5.45 -13.45
C ILE A 236 -14.03 -4.26 -12.85
N VAL A 237 -13.59 -3.34 -13.70
CA VAL A 237 -12.82 -2.15 -13.30
C VAL A 237 -13.63 -0.89 -13.54
N PRO A 238 -13.86 -0.05 -12.52
CA PRO A 238 -14.65 1.19 -12.67
C PRO A 238 -13.93 2.24 -13.51
N GLU A 239 -14.70 3.23 -13.95
CA GLU A 239 -14.15 4.42 -14.60
C GLU A 239 -13.24 5.19 -13.63
N LYS A 240 -12.10 5.65 -14.15
CA LYS A 240 -11.09 6.41 -13.39
C LYS A 240 -10.33 5.64 -12.31
N ALA A 241 -10.44 4.31 -12.28
CA ALA A 241 -9.67 3.47 -11.34
C ALA A 241 -8.15 3.73 -11.43
N GLU A 242 -7.65 4.15 -12.60
CA GLU A 242 -6.24 4.50 -12.80
C GLU A 242 -5.76 5.71 -11.99
N LYS A 243 -6.68 6.50 -11.42
CA LYS A 243 -6.36 7.66 -10.57
C LYS A 243 -6.21 7.29 -9.09
N GLU A 244 -6.65 6.11 -8.71
CA GLU A 244 -6.57 5.63 -7.34
C GLU A 244 -5.13 5.25 -6.96
N ALA A 245 -4.72 5.59 -5.73
CA ALA A 245 -3.38 5.33 -5.24
C ALA A 245 -3.01 3.83 -5.26
N GLY A 246 -4.00 2.94 -5.07
CA GLY A 246 -3.84 1.48 -5.07
C GLY A 246 -3.82 0.83 -6.46
N PHE A 247 -4.03 1.58 -7.55
CA PHE A 247 -4.20 1.03 -8.89
C PHE A 247 -3.08 0.09 -9.31
N GLN A 248 -1.83 0.51 -9.19
CA GLN A 248 -0.67 -0.29 -9.58
C GLN A 248 -0.52 -1.53 -8.69
N LEU A 249 -0.82 -1.39 -7.39
CA LEU A 249 -0.69 -2.48 -6.41
C LEU A 249 -1.66 -3.62 -6.74
N TRP A 250 -2.96 -3.37 -6.80
CA TRP A 250 -3.93 -4.42 -7.10
C TRP A 250 -3.78 -4.98 -8.52
N MET A 251 -3.39 -4.15 -9.51
CA MET A 251 -3.10 -4.62 -10.86
C MET A 251 -1.94 -5.62 -10.88
N GLN A 252 -0.87 -5.37 -10.11
CA GLN A 252 0.24 -6.31 -9.99
C GLN A 252 -0.22 -7.64 -9.37
N LYS A 253 -1.07 -7.59 -8.32
CA LYS A 253 -1.62 -8.80 -7.70
C LYS A 253 -2.49 -9.61 -8.67
N LEU A 254 -3.32 -8.97 -9.46
CA LEU A 254 -4.13 -9.65 -10.49
C LEU A 254 -3.27 -10.22 -11.63
N ARG A 255 -2.17 -9.58 -11.98
CA ARG A 255 -1.19 -10.15 -12.92
C ARG A 255 -0.52 -11.39 -12.34
N ASN A 256 -0.09 -11.34 -11.07
CA ASN A 256 0.46 -12.51 -10.38
C ASN A 256 -0.57 -13.65 -10.34
N LEU A 257 -1.84 -13.34 -10.06
CA LEU A 257 -2.93 -14.31 -10.10
C LEU A 257 -3.03 -14.99 -11.48
N ALA A 258 -2.96 -14.23 -12.58
CA ALA A 258 -3.01 -14.76 -13.94
C ALA A 258 -1.77 -15.62 -14.28
N GLU A 259 -0.59 -15.25 -13.77
CA GLU A 259 0.65 -15.99 -14.00
C GLU A 259 0.71 -17.29 -13.19
N ASN A 260 0.29 -17.25 -11.91
CA ASN A 260 0.36 -18.35 -10.96
C ASN A 260 -0.81 -19.35 -11.08
N SER A 261 -1.94 -18.93 -11.66
CA SER A 261 -3.08 -19.80 -11.93
C SER A 261 -3.05 -20.33 -13.37
N SER A 262 -3.78 -21.43 -13.60
CA SER A 262 -4.03 -21.94 -14.96
C SER A 262 -5.16 -21.20 -15.65
N ALA A 263 -5.85 -20.30 -14.96
CA ALA A 263 -7.01 -19.57 -15.43
C ALA A 263 -6.61 -18.37 -16.33
N ARG A 264 -7.53 -17.98 -17.23
CA ARG A 264 -7.42 -16.73 -17.97
C ARG A 264 -7.95 -15.58 -17.12
N ILE A 265 -7.46 -14.37 -17.36
CA ILE A 265 -8.00 -13.16 -16.75
C ILE A 265 -8.60 -12.28 -17.83
N VAL A 266 -9.81 -11.79 -17.62
CA VAL A 266 -10.53 -10.91 -18.55
C VAL A 266 -10.89 -9.64 -17.82
N PHE A 267 -10.35 -8.52 -18.30
CA PHE A 267 -10.65 -7.19 -17.74
C PHE A 267 -11.77 -6.54 -18.53
N TYR A 268 -12.81 -6.13 -17.81
CA TYR A 268 -13.91 -5.31 -18.32
C TYR A 268 -13.76 -3.90 -17.77
N ALA A 269 -13.63 -2.90 -18.63
CA ALA A 269 -13.47 -1.52 -18.21
C ALA A 269 -13.95 -0.56 -19.31
N PRO A 270 -14.31 0.71 -18.96
CA PRO A 270 -14.55 1.76 -19.92
C PRO A 270 -13.32 2.04 -20.80
N ALA A 271 -13.56 2.55 -22.01
CA ALA A 271 -12.49 2.84 -22.97
C ALA A 271 -11.40 3.79 -22.41
N SER A 272 -11.81 4.75 -21.58
CA SER A 272 -10.90 5.70 -20.89
C SER A 272 -9.91 5.03 -19.97
N THR A 273 -10.34 4.04 -19.18
CA THR A 273 -9.52 3.30 -18.21
C THR A 273 -8.75 2.16 -18.87
N MET A 274 -9.28 1.57 -19.94
CA MET A 274 -8.71 0.41 -20.64
C MET A 274 -7.28 0.63 -21.13
N GLN A 275 -6.92 1.84 -21.53
CA GLN A 275 -5.57 2.17 -22.00
C GLN A 275 -4.50 1.99 -20.91
N TYR A 276 -4.87 2.14 -19.63
CA TYR A 276 -3.96 2.01 -18.48
C TYR A 276 -3.86 0.55 -17.99
N LEU A 277 -4.87 -0.28 -18.28
CA LEU A 277 -4.86 -1.71 -17.93
C LEU A 277 -3.96 -2.51 -18.88
N ARG A 278 -3.87 -2.09 -20.14
CA ARG A 278 -3.05 -2.79 -21.14
C ARG A 278 -1.56 -2.60 -20.82
N PRO A 279 -0.77 -3.68 -20.82
CA PRO A 279 0.67 -3.55 -20.58
C PRO A 279 1.33 -2.71 -21.66
N SER A 280 2.26 -1.84 -21.27
CA SER A 280 3.14 -1.11 -22.19
C SER A 280 3.90 -2.11 -23.08
N ARG A 281 4.23 -1.68 -24.32
CA ARG A 281 4.88 -2.51 -25.35
C ARG A 281 6.01 -3.38 -24.78
N GLY A 282 5.83 -4.71 -24.77
CA GLY A 282 6.87 -5.68 -24.44
C GLY A 282 6.45 -6.84 -23.53
N LYS A 283 5.55 -6.64 -22.58
CA LYS A 283 5.07 -7.69 -21.64
C LYS A 283 3.61 -8.07 -21.96
N ARG A 284 3.38 -8.83 -23.02
CA ARG A 284 2.06 -9.46 -23.24
C ARG A 284 1.98 -10.72 -22.37
N SER A 285 1.22 -10.68 -21.27
CA SER A 285 0.72 -11.92 -20.68
C SER A 285 -0.21 -12.57 -21.69
N SER A 286 0.11 -13.77 -22.14
CA SER A 286 -0.69 -14.54 -23.12
C SER A 286 -2.06 -14.94 -22.58
N LYS A 287 -2.30 -14.76 -21.27
CA LYS A 287 -3.50 -15.18 -20.55
C LYS A 287 -4.47 -14.03 -20.23
N ALA A 288 -4.14 -12.77 -20.56
CA ALA A 288 -4.96 -11.59 -20.25
C ALA A 288 -5.75 -11.15 -21.50
N GLU A 289 -7.06 -11.00 -21.36
CA GLU A 289 -7.98 -10.47 -22.35
C GLU A 289 -8.54 -9.13 -21.85
N TYR A 290 -8.87 -8.19 -22.77
CA TYR A 290 -9.31 -6.85 -22.44
C TYR A 290 -10.55 -6.50 -23.23
N VAL A 291 -11.68 -6.35 -22.58
CA VAL A 291 -12.99 -6.08 -23.16
C VAL A 291 -13.45 -4.69 -22.74
N VAL A 292 -13.69 -3.82 -23.71
CA VAL A 292 -14.26 -2.49 -23.45
C VAL A 292 -15.73 -2.66 -23.14
N SER A 293 -16.15 -2.18 -21.97
CA SER A 293 -17.54 -2.18 -21.50
C SER A 293 -17.84 -0.84 -20.84
N ASP A 294 -18.81 -0.12 -21.37
CA ASP A 294 -19.22 1.19 -20.84
C ASP A 294 -20.41 1.08 -19.87
N CYS A 295 -20.91 -0.15 -19.63
CA CYS A 295 -22.11 -0.40 -18.83
C CYS A 295 -21.75 -0.85 -17.41
N TRP A 296 -21.31 0.09 -16.56
CA TRP A 296 -21.15 -0.15 -15.11
C TRP A 296 -22.49 -0.30 -14.40
N ASP A 297 -23.53 0.41 -14.90
CA ASP A 297 -24.86 0.39 -14.31
C ASP A 297 -25.71 -0.82 -14.75
N ASP A 298 -25.28 -1.55 -15.77
CA ASP A 298 -25.96 -2.74 -16.28
C ASP A 298 -25.05 -3.98 -16.30
N LEU A 299 -24.87 -4.59 -15.13
CA LEU A 299 -24.15 -5.86 -14.98
C LEU A 299 -24.94 -7.07 -15.54
N THR A 300 -26.17 -6.88 -16.04
CA THR A 300 -27.01 -7.94 -16.61
C THR A 300 -26.35 -8.58 -17.84
N ALA A 301 -25.66 -7.82 -18.66
CA ALA A 301 -24.90 -8.37 -19.80
C ALA A 301 -23.81 -9.38 -19.36
N LEU A 302 -23.12 -9.10 -18.24
CA LEU A 302 -22.13 -9.99 -17.66
C LEU A 302 -22.73 -11.30 -17.12
N THR A 303 -23.98 -11.27 -16.61
CA THR A 303 -24.61 -12.48 -16.09
C THR A 303 -24.85 -13.52 -17.18
N TYR A 304 -25.05 -13.11 -18.42
CA TYR A 304 -25.19 -14.04 -19.58
C TYR A 304 -23.86 -14.63 -20.03
N GLU A 305 -22.73 -13.92 -19.79
CA GLU A 305 -21.39 -14.40 -20.17
C GLU A 305 -20.72 -15.23 -19.08
N THR A 306 -21.17 -15.08 -17.83
CA THR A 306 -20.59 -15.76 -16.66
C THR A 306 -20.94 -17.24 -16.64
N LYS A 307 -19.92 -18.08 -16.46
CA LYS A 307 -20.04 -19.54 -16.34
C LYS A 307 -19.84 -19.95 -14.89
N ARG A 308 -20.25 -21.19 -14.57
CA ARG A 308 -20.10 -21.73 -13.20
C ARG A 308 -18.66 -21.89 -12.73
N ASP A 309 -17.71 -21.99 -13.68
CA ASP A 309 -16.29 -22.12 -13.42
C ASP A 309 -15.52 -20.80 -13.53
N ASP A 310 -16.23 -19.67 -13.50
CA ASP A 310 -15.65 -18.32 -13.47
C ASP A 310 -15.57 -17.78 -12.02
N CYS A 311 -14.60 -16.91 -11.78
CA CYS A 311 -14.48 -16.12 -10.57
C CYS A 311 -14.64 -14.64 -10.92
N LEU A 312 -15.59 -13.97 -10.29
CA LEU A 312 -15.87 -12.55 -10.51
C LEU A 312 -15.10 -11.68 -9.50
N TRP A 313 -14.42 -10.68 -10.02
CA TRP A 313 -13.71 -9.66 -9.26
C TRP A 313 -14.32 -8.30 -9.53
N VAL A 314 -14.67 -7.57 -8.48
CA VAL A 314 -15.17 -6.21 -8.57
C VAL A 314 -14.17 -5.29 -7.89
N VAL A 315 -13.56 -4.39 -8.66
CA VAL A 315 -12.68 -3.36 -8.11
C VAL A 315 -13.54 -2.24 -7.55
N MET A 316 -13.35 -1.92 -6.28
CA MET A 316 -14.01 -0.82 -5.59
C MET A 316 -12.98 0.22 -5.18
N SER A 317 -13.29 1.49 -5.40
CA SER A 317 -12.48 2.66 -5.06
C SER A 317 -13.23 3.58 -4.11
#